data_9cf3d6564ba9a8ee0950f6f1b459272e
#
_entry.id   9cf3d6564ba9a8ee0950f6f1b459272e
#
_cell.length_a   1.000
_cell.length_b   1.000
_cell.length_c   1.000
_cell.angle_alpha   90.00
_cell.angle_beta   90.00
_cell.angle_gamma   90.00
#
_symmetry.space_group_name_H-M   'P 1'
#
loop_
_entity.id
_entity.type
_entity.pdbx_description
1 polymer ?
#
loop_
_entity_poly.entity_id
_entity_poly.type
_entity_poly.pdbx_seq_one_letter_code
_entity_poly.pdbx_strand_id
1 'polypeptide(L)'
;MLPDVQQQGAGFGVPFAWDIPMFEGYAWEAFENRSRSPGLGHFFGTNTPSVHAALARDRPDAVIVTGWQSWSLLQGLRACVRLGIPVIIRAESNALRQRPFWIKAAHRILLSRFDAFLAIGKANRDFYLGNGVAPSAIYPCRYFVDNERIRAQYDACSGSRADLRARWGIPQIGVCFLFAGKLQEKKRVLDLLNALRSARNGQPEIHLLVAGNGELMGQSLQLVESAKLPVGFAGFLNQSEMPKAYAAADCLVLPSDFGETWGLVVNEAMVCGLPAIVSDRVGCGPDLVLDGVTGAIFPFGNVNELARRMIEFAADPASRKAMGERARSHIAEYTVERAVEGTIQAFHAVVSRHRGD
;
A
#
# COMPACT_ATOMS: atom_id res chain seq x y z
N MET A 1 -13.29 11.04 3.55
CA MET A 1 -12.81 10.85 4.94
C MET A 1 -11.99 12.08 5.23
N LEU A 2 -12.35 12.82 6.28
CA LEU A 2 -11.61 14.01 6.68
C LEU A 2 -10.48 13.58 7.62
N PRO A 3 -9.21 13.95 7.37
CA PRO A 3 -8.07 13.48 8.18
C PRO A 3 -8.10 13.95 9.63
N ASP A 4 -8.73 15.09 9.90
CA ASP A 4 -8.84 15.66 11.26
C ASP A 4 -9.95 15.03 12.11
N VAL A 5 -10.73 14.09 11.53
CA VAL A 5 -11.79 13.36 12.23
C VAL A 5 -11.29 11.98 12.62
N GLN A 6 -11.55 11.57 13.87
CA GLN A 6 -11.22 10.22 14.33
C GLN A 6 -11.76 9.14 13.39
N GLN A 7 -10.86 8.29 12.92
CA GLN A 7 -11.14 7.24 11.94
C GLN A 7 -11.52 5.93 12.65
N GLN A 8 -12.75 5.80 13.11
CA GLN A 8 -13.23 4.57 13.76
C GLN A 8 -13.41 3.39 12.79
N GLY A 9 -13.76 3.68 11.54
CA GLY A 9 -14.09 2.66 10.54
C GLY A 9 -12.92 2.14 9.70
N ALA A 10 -11.66 2.50 10.04
CA ALA A 10 -10.51 2.16 9.19
C ALA A 10 -10.01 0.70 9.31
N GLY A 11 -10.63 -0.14 10.15
CA GLY A 11 -10.30 -1.56 10.30
C GLY A 11 -9.10 -1.88 11.20
N PHE A 12 -8.62 -0.89 11.97
CA PHE A 12 -7.60 -1.12 13.01
C PHE A 12 -8.22 -1.46 14.38
N GLY A 13 -9.54 -1.34 14.54
CA GLY A 13 -10.22 -1.57 15.82
C GLY A 13 -9.96 -0.51 16.90
N VAL A 14 -9.24 0.54 16.57
CA VAL A 14 -8.95 1.68 17.44
C VAL A 14 -9.26 2.99 16.72
N PRO A 15 -9.82 4.01 17.40
CA PRO A 15 -9.98 5.33 16.83
C PRO A 15 -8.62 6.02 16.72
N PHE A 16 -8.37 6.68 15.57
CA PHE A 16 -7.15 7.47 15.38
C PHE A 16 -7.40 8.63 14.40
N ALA A 17 -6.57 9.66 14.45
CA ALA A 17 -6.44 10.66 13.41
C ALA A 17 -5.03 10.54 12.80
N TRP A 18 -4.89 10.94 11.54
CA TRP A 18 -3.57 10.99 10.91
C TRP A 18 -2.74 12.11 11.57
N ASP A 19 -1.48 11.83 11.88
CA ASP A 19 -0.54 12.73 12.54
C ASP A 19 0.39 13.45 11.55
N ILE A 20 -0.05 13.53 10.30
CA ILE A 20 0.61 14.27 9.22
C ILE A 20 -0.37 15.23 8.55
N PRO A 21 0.08 16.41 8.03
CA PRO A 21 -0.80 17.37 7.36
C PRO A 21 -1.31 16.79 6.04
N MET A 22 -2.64 16.64 5.92
CA MET A 22 -3.28 16.06 4.73
C MET A 22 -3.95 17.09 3.82
N PHE A 23 -4.22 18.32 4.33
CA PHE A 23 -4.98 19.36 3.63
C PHE A 23 -4.21 20.65 3.43
N GLU A 24 -2.88 20.61 3.58
CA GLU A 24 -2.03 21.79 3.37
C GLU A 24 -1.51 21.86 1.93
N GLY A 25 -1.29 23.06 1.44
CA GLY A 25 -0.62 23.31 0.16
C GLY A 25 -1.53 23.27 -1.08
N TYR A 26 -2.83 23.02 -0.95
CA TYR A 26 -3.80 23.04 -2.06
C TYR A 26 -5.21 23.42 -1.60
N ALA A 27 -6.03 23.93 -2.54
CA ALA A 27 -7.44 24.22 -2.26
C ALA A 27 -8.24 22.90 -2.25
N TRP A 28 -9.18 22.78 -1.32
CA TRP A 28 -10.05 21.63 -1.20
C TRP A 28 -11.49 22.03 -0.84
N GLU A 29 -12.43 21.17 -1.21
CA GLU A 29 -13.84 21.31 -0.90
C GLU A 29 -14.41 19.97 -0.41
N ALA A 30 -15.15 19.99 0.70
CA ALA A 30 -15.83 18.82 1.22
C ALA A 30 -17.25 18.73 0.67
N PHE A 31 -17.62 17.59 0.09
CA PHE A 31 -18.99 17.31 -0.34
C PHE A 31 -19.79 16.61 0.76
N GLU A 32 -21.05 17.05 0.95
CA GLU A 32 -21.99 16.38 1.84
C GLU A 32 -22.22 14.93 1.35
N ASN A 33 -22.05 13.96 2.25
CA ASN A 33 -22.38 12.57 1.97
C ASN A 33 -23.87 12.31 2.27
N ARG A 34 -24.68 12.10 1.24
CA ARG A 34 -26.12 11.78 1.33
C ARG A 34 -26.44 10.29 1.25
N SER A 35 -25.48 9.43 1.58
CA SER A 35 -25.75 7.99 1.70
C SER A 35 -26.68 7.70 2.87
N ARG A 36 -27.61 6.78 2.68
CA ARG A 36 -28.48 6.28 3.77
C ARG A 36 -27.72 5.40 4.77
N SER A 37 -26.59 4.83 4.33
CA SER A 37 -25.68 4.03 5.17
C SER A 37 -24.24 4.52 4.96
N PRO A 38 -23.83 5.63 5.60
CA PRO A 38 -22.52 6.22 5.38
C PRO A 38 -21.39 5.28 5.81
N GLY A 39 -20.33 5.16 4.98
CA GLY A 39 -19.17 4.34 5.28
C GLY A 39 -18.29 4.10 4.06
N LEU A 40 -17.07 3.61 4.27
CA LEU A 40 -16.13 3.27 3.20
C LEU A 40 -16.09 1.76 2.89
N GLY A 41 -16.81 0.95 3.67
CA GLY A 41 -16.78 -0.51 3.56
C GLY A 41 -17.65 -1.08 2.42
N HIS A 42 -18.46 -0.27 1.78
CA HIS A 42 -19.35 -0.71 0.70
C HIS A 42 -19.56 0.36 -0.38
N PHE A 43 -19.92 -0.08 -1.58
CA PHE A 43 -20.01 0.75 -2.79
C PHE A 43 -20.91 2.00 -2.63
N PHE A 44 -22.07 1.88 -2.00
CA PHE A 44 -23.03 2.98 -1.78
C PHE A 44 -22.79 3.77 -0.48
N GLY A 45 -21.71 3.51 0.23
CA GLY A 45 -21.39 4.20 1.49
C GLY A 45 -21.06 5.68 1.34
N THR A 46 -20.74 6.11 0.12
CA THR A 46 -20.56 7.54 -0.23
C THR A 46 -21.49 7.92 -1.38
N ASN A 47 -22.22 9.03 -1.21
CA ASN A 47 -23.14 9.58 -2.20
C ASN A 47 -23.04 11.11 -2.17
N THR A 48 -22.44 11.71 -3.19
CA THR A 48 -22.12 13.15 -3.27
C THR A 48 -22.73 13.77 -4.53
N PRO A 49 -24.08 13.95 -4.59
CA PRO A 49 -24.75 14.45 -5.79
C PRO A 49 -24.36 15.89 -6.17
N SER A 50 -23.84 16.69 -5.22
CA SER A 50 -23.36 18.06 -5.44
C SER A 50 -22.09 18.14 -6.30
N VAL A 51 -21.36 17.05 -6.51
CA VAL A 51 -20.12 17.04 -7.33
C VAL A 51 -20.36 17.55 -8.76
N HIS A 52 -21.55 17.30 -9.36
CA HIS A 52 -21.88 17.81 -10.68
C HIS A 52 -21.97 19.33 -10.70
N ALA A 53 -22.62 19.95 -9.69
CA ALA A 53 -22.76 21.39 -9.60
C ALA A 53 -21.40 22.08 -9.36
N ALA A 54 -20.54 21.48 -8.53
CA ALA A 54 -19.19 21.97 -8.30
C ALA A 54 -18.36 21.96 -9.60
N LEU A 55 -18.34 20.84 -10.32
CA LEU A 55 -17.61 20.73 -11.59
C LEU A 55 -18.19 21.66 -12.67
N ALA A 56 -19.52 21.92 -12.68
CA ALA A 56 -20.14 22.87 -13.60
C ALA A 56 -19.76 24.31 -13.27
N ARG A 57 -19.59 24.65 -11.98
CA ARG A 57 -19.13 25.96 -11.49
C ARG A 57 -17.66 26.21 -11.84
N ASP A 58 -16.80 25.26 -11.49
CA ASP A 58 -15.35 25.44 -11.49
C ASP A 58 -14.70 25.18 -12.87
N ARG A 59 -15.36 24.38 -13.73
CA ARG A 59 -14.91 24.06 -15.09
C ARG A 59 -13.42 23.74 -15.20
N PRO A 60 -12.87 22.77 -14.44
CA PRO A 60 -11.45 22.43 -14.55
C PRO A 60 -11.12 21.90 -15.95
N ASP A 61 -9.88 22.11 -16.40
CA ASP A 61 -9.37 21.61 -17.69
C ASP A 61 -9.29 20.08 -17.74
N ALA A 62 -9.09 19.40 -16.59
CA ALA A 62 -9.17 17.95 -16.44
C ALA A 62 -9.47 17.56 -14.99
N VAL A 63 -9.97 16.34 -14.78
CA VAL A 63 -10.26 15.79 -13.45
C VAL A 63 -9.54 14.46 -13.27
N ILE A 64 -8.82 14.28 -12.15
CA ILE A 64 -8.27 12.99 -11.76
C ILE A 64 -9.27 12.27 -10.85
N VAL A 65 -9.70 11.07 -11.25
CA VAL A 65 -10.57 10.20 -10.45
C VAL A 65 -9.74 9.05 -9.88
N THR A 66 -9.84 8.82 -8.56
CA THR A 66 -9.01 7.83 -7.86
C THR A 66 -9.60 6.42 -7.83
N GLY A 67 -10.28 6.02 -8.89
CA GLY A 67 -10.86 4.69 -9.04
C GLY A 67 -12.37 4.70 -9.27
N TRP A 68 -13.00 3.55 -9.02
CA TRP A 68 -14.45 3.33 -9.24
C TRP A 68 -15.11 2.50 -8.14
N GLN A 69 -14.44 2.34 -7.01
CA GLN A 69 -14.86 1.47 -5.90
C GLN A 69 -16.01 2.05 -5.06
N SER A 70 -16.46 3.27 -5.34
CA SER A 70 -17.59 3.89 -4.65
C SER A 70 -18.51 4.65 -5.60
N TRP A 71 -19.76 4.82 -5.18
CA TRP A 71 -20.76 5.54 -5.96
C TRP A 71 -20.37 7.00 -6.21
N SER A 72 -19.78 7.69 -5.23
CA SER A 72 -19.28 9.07 -5.40
C SER A 72 -18.28 9.22 -6.53
N LEU A 73 -17.35 8.26 -6.68
CA LEU A 73 -16.37 8.29 -7.78
C LEU A 73 -17.03 8.14 -9.14
N LEU A 74 -18.05 7.28 -9.26
CA LEU A 74 -18.84 7.16 -10.49
C LEU A 74 -19.74 8.38 -10.74
N GLN A 75 -20.22 9.06 -9.70
CA GLN A 75 -20.92 10.35 -9.85
C GLN A 75 -19.97 11.42 -10.42
N GLY A 76 -18.73 11.49 -9.93
CA GLY A 76 -17.68 12.37 -10.46
C GLY A 76 -17.40 12.07 -11.94
N LEU A 77 -17.12 10.81 -12.28
CA LEU A 77 -16.90 10.39 -13.67
C LEU A 77 -18.10 10.77 -14.58
N ARG A 78 -19.33 10.45 -14.14
CA ARG A 78 -20.53 10.78 -14.91
C ARG A 78 -20.72 12.28 -15.09
N ALA A 79 -20.39 13.08 -14.08
CA ALA A 79 -20.45 14.54 -14.16
C ALA A 79 -19.45 15.07 -15.19
N CYS A 80 -18.21 14.61 -15.16
CA CYS A 80 -17.19 15.00 -16.14
C CYS A 80 -17.62 14.66 -17.57
N VAL A 81 -18.06 13.43 -17.82
CA VAL A 81 -18.55 12.99 -19.16
C VAL A 81 -19.71 13.88 -19.66
N ARG A 82 -20.65 14.26 -18.78
CA ARG A 82 -21.78 15.13 -19.15
C ARG A 82 -21.37 16.58 -19.44
N LEU A 83 -20.35 17.05 -18.75
CA LEU A 83 -19.83 18.41 -18.88
C LEU A 83 -18.76 18.54 -19.97
N GLY A 84 -18.35 17.42 -20.58
CA GLY A 84 -17.26 17.39 -21.56
C GLY A 84 -15.90 17.72 -20.94
N ILE A 85 -15.67 17.36 -19.67
CA ILE A 85 -14.40 17.58 -18.98
C ILE A 85 -13.55 16.30 -19.11
N PRO A 86 -12.30 16.37 -19.57
CA PRO A 86 -11.40 15.23 -19.67
C PRO A 86 -11.16 14.55 -18.33
N VAL A 87 -11.10 13.21 -18.32
CA VAL A 87 -10.95 12.43 -17.09
C VAL A 87 -9.70 11.56 -17.13
N ILE A 88 -8.82 11.80 -16.19
CA ILE A 88 -7.64 10.98 -15.94
C ILE A 88 -7.96 10.02 -14.79
N ILE A 89 -7.60 8.75 -14.90
CA ILE A 89 -7.80 7.80 -13.81
C ILE A 89 -6.48 7.43 -13.14
N ARG A 90 -6.48 7.40 -11.80
CA ARG A 90 -5.44 6.81 -10.96
C ARG A 90 -6.08 5.75 -10.06
N ALA A 91 -6.05 4.50 -10.48
CA ALA A 91 -6.64 3.38 -9.73
C ALA A 91 -5.58 2.35 -9.37
N GLU A 92 -5.90 1.50 -8.39
CA GLU A 92 -4.97 0.51 -7.85
C GLU A 92 -5.22 -0.93 -8.34
N SER A 93 -6.21 -1.13 -9.22
CA SER A 93 -6.46 -2.45 -9.80
C SER A 93 -5.25 -2.96 -10.57
N ASN A 94 -4.90 -4.23 -10.37
CA ASN A 94 -3.73 -4.85 -10.99
C ASN A 94 -4.07 -6.16 -11.69
N ALA A 95 -3.14 -6.67 -12.52
CA ALA A 95 -3.27 -7.88 -13.31
C ALA A 95 -2.93 -9.17 -12.55
N LEU A 96 -2.41 -9.10 -11.33
CA LEU A 96 -2.04 -10.28 -10.53
C LEU A 96 -3.27 -11.15 -10.22
N ARG A 97 -4.43 -10.53 -10.05
CA ARG A 97 -5.70 -11.24 -9.88
C ARG A 97 -6.33 -11.53 -11.22
N GLN A 98 -6.48 -12.80 -11.57
CA GLN A 98 -7.29 -13.22 -12.72
C GLN A 98 -8.76 -12.89 -12.49
N ARG A 99 -9.41 -12.36 -13.53
CA ARG A 99 -10.83 -11.99 -13.49
C ARG A 99 -11.59 -12.72 -14.60
N PRO A 100 -12.84 -13.16 -14.34
CA PRO A 100 -13.72 -13.71 -15.35
C PRO A 100 -13.92 -12.78 -16.53
N PHE A 101 -14.25 -13.34 -17.71
CA PHE A 101 -14.36 -12.55 -18.95
C PHE A 101 -15.43 -11.44 -18.88
N TRP A 102 -16.56 -11.69 -18.18
CA TRP A 102 -17.61 -10.67 -18.01
C TRP A 102 -17.17 -9.48 -17.17
N ILE A 103 -16.33 -9.69 -16.16
CA ILE A 103 -15.74 -8.60 -15.39
C ILE A 103 -14.76 -7.81 -16.25
N LYS A 104 -13.96 -8.49 -17.09
CA LYS A 104 -13.08 -7.83 -18.07
C LYS A 104 -13.89 -7.00 -19.07
N ALA A 105 -15.04 -7.53 -19.57
CA ALA A 105 -15.92 -6.78 -20.46
C ALA A 105 -16.49 -5.51 -19.78
N ALA A 106 -16.95 -5.63 -18.53
CA ALA A 106 -17.39 -4.48 -17.74
C ALA A 106 -16.28 -3.45 -17.52
N HIS A 107 -15.05 -3.91 -17.20
CA HIS A 107 -13.91 -3.01 -17.09
C HIS A 107 -13.60 -2.28 -18.41
N ARG A 108 -13.63 -2.94 -19.56
CA ARG A 108 -13.41 -2.30 -20.86
C ARG A 108 -14.40 -1.18 -21.11
N ILE A 109 -15.70 -1.42 -20.83
CA ILE A 109 -16.75 -0.40 -20.97
C ILE A 109 -16.50 0.76 -20.00
N LEU A 110 -16.13 0.48 -18.76
CA LEU A 110 -15.84 1.53 -17.79
C LEU A 110 -14.60 2.33 -18.18
N LEU A 111 -13.50 1.63 -18.51
CA LEU A 111 -12.22 2.26 -18.85
C LEU A 111 -12.29 3.09 -20.13
N SER A 112 -13.20 2.78 -21.07
CA SER A 112 -13.42 3.60 -22.26
C SER A 112 -14.00 5.00 -21.99
N ARG A 113 -14.31 5.31 -20.73
CA ARG A 113 -14.79 6.63 -20.30
C ARG A 113 -13.70 7.55 -19.77
N PHE A 114 -12.46 7.08 -19.76
CA PHE A 114 -11.30 7.84 -19.30
C PHE A 114 -10.38 8.16 -20.48
N ASP A 115 -9.77 9.35 -20.43
CA ASP A 115 -8.94 9.90 -21.50
C ASP A 115 -7.44 9.57 -21.29
N ALA A 116 -7.01 9.39 -20.04
CA ALA A 116 -5.66 8.97 -19.68
C ALA A 116 -5.63 8.13 -18.39
N PHE A 117 -4.56 7.36 -18.24
CA PHE A 117 -4.38 6.34 -17.20
C PHE A 117 -3.06 6.53 -16.50
N LEU A 118 -3.09 6.82 -15.20
CA LEU A 118 -1.90 6.90 -14.36
C LEU A 118 -1.58 5.53 -13.79
N ALA A 119 -0.54 4.91 -14.31
CA ALA A 119 -0.10 3.58 -13.88
C ALA A 119 0.81 3.69 -12.66
N ILE A 120 0.37 3.12 -11.51
CA ILE A 120 1.11 3.13 -10.25
C ILE A 120 2.29 2.15 -10.22
N GLY A 121 2.30 1.16 -11.14
CA GLY A 121 3.35 0.16 -11.29
C GLY A 121 3.04 -0.82 -12.42
N LYS A 122 3.91 -1.81 -12.62
CA LYS A 122 3.86 -2.79 -13.72
C LYS A 122 2.54 -3.56 -13.74
N ALA A 123 2.16 -4.18 -12.63
CA ALA A 123 0.94 -4.99 -12.57
C ALA A 123 -0.33 -4.17 -12.78
N ASN A 124 -0.35 -2.88 -12.42
CA ASN A 124 -1.45 -1.97 -12.72
C ASN A 124 -1.45 -1.55 -14.20
N ARG A 125 -0.28 -1.27 -14.77
CA ARG A 125 -0.14 -1.01 -16.22
C ARG A 125 -0.63 -2.20 -17.05
N ASP A 126 -0.25 -3.41 -16.67
CA ASP A 126 -0.67 -4.64 -17.35
C ASP A 126 -2.19 -4.87 -17.25
N PHE A 127 -2.80 -4.45 -16.13
CA PHE A 127 -4.25 -4.44 -16.00
C PHE A 127 -4.91 -3.51 -17.03
N TYR A 128 -4.42 -2.30 -17.24
CA TYR A 128 -4.95 -1.39 -18.25
C TYR A 128 -4.77 -1.96 -19.66
N LEU A 129 -3.58 -2.43 -20.02
CA LEU A 129 -3.29 -3.05 -21.31
C LEU A 129 -4.20 -4.28 -21.55
N GLY A 130 -4.33 -5.16 -20.59
CA GLY A 130 -5.17 -6.36 -20.65
C GLY A 130 -6.67 -6.09 -20.78
N ASN A 131 -7.11 -4.86 -20.49
CA ASN A 131 -8.47 -4.38 -20.69
C ASN A 131 -8.64 -3.48 -21.93
N GLY A 132 -7.64 -3.41 -22.81
CA GLY A 132 -7.74 -2.76 -24.10
C GLY A 132 -7.41 -1.27 -24.11
N VAL A 133 -6.78 -0.75 -23.04
CA VAL A 133 -6.28 0.62 -23.02
C VAL A 133 -5.04 0.72 -23.92
N ALA A 134 -5.01 1.74 -24.79
CA ALA A 134 -3.87 1.98 -25.66
C ALA A 134 -2.61 2.35 -24.86
N PRO A 135 -1.42 1.80 -25.19
CA PRO A 135 -0.18 2.13 -24.48
C PRO A 135 0.13 3.63 -24.41
N SER A 136 -0.24 4.40 -25.45
CA SER A 136 -0.06 5.85 -25.53
C SER A 136 -0.97 6.66 -24.60
N ALA A 137 -2.00 6.04 -23.99
CA ALA A 137 -2.86 6.68 -23.00
C ALA A 137 -2.42 6.37 -21.57
N ILE A 138 -1.38 5.55 -21.36
CA ILE A 138 -0.91 5.12 -20.06
C ILE A 138 0.38 5.88 -19.69
N TYR A 139 0.34 6.62 -18.59
CA TYR A 139 1.45 7.44 -18.08
C TYR A 139 1.96 6.87 -16.76
N PRO A 140 3.29 6.84 -16.53
CA PRO A 140 3.84 6.35 -15.27
C PRO A 140 3.52 7.33 -14.13
N CYS A 141 2.91 6.82 -13.07
CA CYS A 141 2.66 7.56 -11.83
C CYS A 141 3.01 6.62 -10.67
N ARG A 142 4.31 6.28 -10.55
CA ARG A 142 4.81 5.30 -9.58
C ARG A 142 4.25 5.58 -8.20
N TYR A 143 3.80 4.54 -7.50
CA TYR A 143 3.24 4.71 -6.17
C TYR A 143 4.34 4.98 -5.17
N PHE A 144 4.23 6.07 -4.46
CA PHE A 144 5.27 6.64 -3.61
C PHE A 144 4.79 6.87 -2.18
N VAL A 145 5.75 7.09 -1.32
CA VAL A 145 5.60 7.67 0.03
C VAL A 145 6.50 8.90 0.10
N ASP A 146 6.37 9.68 1.14
CA ASP A 146 7.30 10.77 1.42
C ASP A 146 8.63 10.19 1.93
N ASN A 147 9.53 9.91 0.98
CA ASN A 147 10.82 9.27 1.25
C ASN A 147 11.69 10.11 2.19
N GLU A 148 11.71 11.43 2.02
CA GLU A 148 12.53 12.34 2.82
C GLU A 148 12.05 12.37 4.27
N ARG A 149 10.75 12.53 4.48
CA ARG A 149 10.16 12.52 5.82
C ARG A 149 10.42 11.20 6.55
N ILE A 150 10.14 10.06 5.89
CA ILE A 150 10.35 8.73 6.50
C ILE A 150 11.81 8.54 6.82
N ARG A 151 12.72 8.94 5.93
CA ARG A 151 14.15 8.83 6.13
C ARG A 151 14.61 9.66 7.33
N ALA A 152 14.21 10.94 7.40
CA ALA A 152 14.56 11.81 8.51
C ALA A 152 14.05 11.27 9.86
N GLN A 153 12.82 10.77 9.90
CA GLN A 153 12.24 10.15 11.10
C GLN A 153 12.96 8.86 11.50
N TYR A 154 13.34 8.03 10.53
CA TYR A 154 14.13 6.81 10.77
C TYR A 154 15.51 7.14 11.32
N ASP A 155 16.24 8.08 10.71
CA ASP A 155 17.59 8.46 11.14
C ASP A 155 17.57 9.05 12.56
N ALA A 156 16.52 9.79 12.92
CA ALA A 156 16.33 10.33 14.27
C ALA A 156 16.15 9.25 15.36
N CYS A 157 15.66 8.06 15.02
CA CYS A 157 15.40 7.00 15.99
C CYS A 157 16.27 5.73 15.82
N SER A 158 17.00 5.58 14.73
CA SER A 158 17.77 4.37 14.42
C SER A 158 18.88 4.09 15.44
N GLY A 159 19.48 5.14 16.02
CA GLY A 159 20.47 5.03 17.11
C GLY A 159 19.92 4.40 18.41
N SER A 160 18.60 4.43 18.61
CA SER A 160 17.91 3.88 19.78
C SER A 160 17.37 2.46 19.55
N ARG A 161 17.88 1.73 18.56
CA ARG A 161 17.41 0.38 18.20
C ARG A 161 17.29 -0.56 19.41
N ALA A 162 18.26 -0.52 20.33
CA ALA A 162 18.26 -1.36 21.51
C ALA A 162 17.06 -1.10 22.42
N ASP A 163 16.76 0.18 22.67
CA ASP A 163 15.63 0.58 23.51
C ASP A 163 14.29 0.28 22.82
N LEU A 164 14.21 0.47 21.50
CA LEU A 164 13.03 0.13 20.72
C LEU A 164 12.73 -1.37 20.74
N ARG A 165 13.77 -2.23 20.60
CA ARG A 165 13.61 -3.67 20.76
C ARG A 165 13.15 -4.05 22.17
N ALA A 166 13.79 -3.49 23.20
CA ALA A 166 13.43 -3.73 24.60
C ALA A 166 11.95 -3.33 24.89
N ARG A 167 11.52 -2.18 24.36
CA ARG A 167 10.13 -1.69 24.47
C ARG A 167 9.09 -2.71 24.01
N TRP A 168 9.40 -3.48 22.96
CA TRP A 168 8.49 -4.47 22.38
C TRP A 168 8.85 -5.92 22.72
N GLY A 169 9.72 -6.13 23.69
CA GLY A 169 10.13 -7.48 24.11
C GLY A 169 10.92 -8.25 23.07
N ILE A 170 11.56 -7.54 22.13
CA ILE A 170 12.41 -8.16 21.09
C ILE A 170 13.86 -8.23 21.63
N PRO A 171 14.50 -9.41 21.65
CA PRO A 171 15.89 -9.54 22.06
C PRO A 171 16.86 -8.73 21.20
N GLN A 172 17.98 -8.33 21.78
CA GLN A 172 19.05 -7.61 21.06
C GLN A 172 19.76 -8.49 20.06
N ILE A 173 19.88 -9.77 20.36
CA ILE A 173 20.49 -10.80 19.49
C ILE A 173 19.39 -11.42 18.63
N GLY A 174 19.76 -11.84 17.42
CA GLY A 174 18.86 -12.47 16.47
C GLY A 174 18.21 -11.51 15.48
N VAL A 175 17.44 -12.09 14.59
CA VAL A 175 16.79 -11.40 13.48
C VAL A 175 15.34 -11.09 13.80
N CYS A 176 14.98 -9.82 13.70
CA CYS A 176 13.62 -9.34 13.91
C CYS A 176 12.94 -9.11 12.55
N PHE A 177 11.98 -9.94 12.21
CA PHE A 177 11.05 -9.69 11.11
C PHE A 177 9.96 -8.73 11.58
N LEU A 178 9.46 -7.89 10.67
CA LEU A 178 8.39 -6.94 10.92
C LEU A 178 7.18 -7.28 10.05
N PHE A 179 6.03 -7.42 10.68
CA PHE A 179 4.73 -7.31 10.02
C PHE A 179 4.15 -5.93 10.33
N ALA A 180 3.73 -5.19 9.29
CA ALA A 180 3.12 -3.89 9.46
C ALA A 180 1.78 -3.82 8.70
N GLY A 181 0.68 -3.61 9.42
CA GLY A 181 -0.64 -3.49 8.82
C GLY A 181 -1.80 -3.94 9.70
N LYS A 182 -3.01 -3.88 9.14
CA LYS A 182 -4.22 -4.34 9.82
C LYS A 182 -4.19 -5.85 9.99
N LEU A 183 -4.57 -6.34 11.15
CA LEU A 183 -4.69 -7.77 11.41
C LEU A 183 -6.04 -8.27 10.88
N GLN A 184 -6.10 -8.46 9.57
CA GLN A 184 -7.28 -8.91 8.81
C GLN A 184 -6.94 -10.14 7.97
N GLU A 185 -7.95 -10.93 7.60
CA GLU A 185 -7.80 -12.15 6.77
C GLU A 185 -6.91 -11.94 5.55
N LYS A 186 -7.12 -10.86 4.80
CA LYS A 186 -6.36 -10.56 3.58
C LYS A 186 -4.88 -10.29 3.82
N LYS A 187 -4.48 -9.94 5.05
CA LYS A 187 -3.09 -9.67 5.44
C LYS A 187 -2.33 -10.91 5.90
N ARG A 188 -3.03 -12.02 6.14
CA ARG A 188 -2.46 -13.36 6.40
C ARG A 188 -1.47 -13.42 7.56
N VAL A 189 -1.72 -12.64 8.63
CA VAL A 189 -0.84 -12.62 9.82
C VAL A 189 -0.73 -14.00 10.47
N LEU A 190 -1.79 -14.83 10.45
CA LEU A 190 -1.77 -16.18 11.02
C LEU A 190 -0.85 -17.13 10.23
N ASP A 191 -0.76 -16.98 8.90
CA ASP A 191 0.20 -17.72 8.07
C ASP A 191 1.63 -17.35 8.45
N LEU A 192 1.90 -16.05 8.70
CA LEU A 192 3.22 -15.59 9.16
C LEU A 192 3.58 -16.17 10.53
N LEU A 193 2.65 -16.22 11.48
CA LEU A 193 2.88 -16.82 12.80
C LEU A 193 3.17 -18.33 12.68
N ASN A 194 2.48 -19.05 11.79
CA ASN A 194 2.76 -20.45 11.50
C ASN A 194 4.12 -20.63 10.80
N ALA A 195 4.50 -19.74 9.89
CA ALA A 195 5.82 -19.73 9.26
C ALA A 195 6.93 -19.48 10.29
N LEU A 196 6.73 -18.52 11.20
CA LEU A 196 7.66 -18.25 12.31
C LEU A 196 7.86 -19.51 13.17
N ARG A 197 6.78 -20.21 13.53
CA ARG A 197 6.86 -21.46 14.29
C ARG A 197 7.73 -22.49 13.58
N SER A 198 7.55 -22.67 12.27
CA SER A 198 8.32 -23.60 11.45
C SER A 198 9.78 -23.16 11.30
N ALA A 199 10.03 -21.88 11.07
CA ALA A 199 11.35 -21.32 10.86
C ALA A 199 12.26 -21.47 12.11
N ARG A 200 11.69 -21.36 13.30
CA ARG A 200 12.45 -21.50 14.56
C ARG A 200 13.01 -22.90 14.81
N ASN A 201 12.49 -23.93 14.16
CA ASN A 201 13.07 -25.27 14.24
C ASN A 201 14.48 -25.32 13.60
N GLY A 202 14.73 -24.46 12.59
CA GLY A 202 16.05 -24.35 11.93
C GLY A 202 16.89 -23.15 12.39
N GLN A 203 16.23 -22.11 12.92
CA GLN A 203 16.87 -20.86 13.35
C GLN A 203 16.17 -20.31 14.60
N PRO A 204 16.60 -20.67 15.82
CA PRO A 204 15.92 -20.27 17.06
C PRO A 204 15.99 -18.76 17.34
N GLU A 205 16.94 -18.04 16.77
CA GLU A 205 17.15 -16.60 16.95
C GLU A 205 16.28 -15.73 16.00
N ILE A 206 15.17 -16.28 15.51
CA ILE A 206 14.19 -15.51 14.72
C ILE A 206 13.08 -14.98 15.65
N HIS A 207 12.81 -13.67 15.53
CA HIS A 207 11.79 -12.94 16.27
C HIS A 207 10.85 -12.22 15.30
N LEU A 208 9.64 -11.89 15.76
CA LEU A 208 8.66 -11.12 14.98
C LEU A 208 8.16 -9.93 15.78
N LEU A 209 8.16 -8.75 15.16
CA LEU A 209 7.45 -7.57 15.62
C LEU A 209 6.18 -7.40 14.78
N VAL A 210 5.02 -7.29 15.44
CA VAL A 210 3.73 -7.03 14.79
C VAL A 210 3.31 -5.60 15.10
N ALA A 211 3.35 -4.72 14.09
CA ALA A 211 2.87 -3.36 14.14
C ALA A 211 1.50 -3.25 13.47
N GLY A 212 0.46 -3.08 14.27
CA GLY A 212 -0.92 -2.99 13.80
C GLY A 212 -1.92 -3.59 14.80
N ASN A 213 -3.19 -3.47 14.44
CA ASN A 213 -4.31 -4.03 15.18
C ASN A 213 -5.41 -4.45 14.20
N GLY A 214 -6.42 -5.18 14.66
CA GLY A 214 -7.54 -5.62 13.83
C GLY A 214 -8.26 -6.84 14.38
N GLU A 215 -9.19 -7.35 13.60
CA GLU A 215 -10.10 -8.45 13.98
C GLU A 215 -9.39 -9.75 14.36
N LEU A 216 -8.19 -10.01 13.81
CA LEU A 216 -7.39 -11.21 14.09
C LEU A 216 -6.45 -11.06 15.30
N MET A 217 -6.47 -9.95 16.04
CA MET A 217 -5.58 -9.74 17.19
C MET A 217 -5.76 -10.83 18.25
N GLY A 218 -7.00 -11.15 18.63
CA GLY A 218 -7.27 -12.17 19.64
C GLY A 218 -6.75 -13.56 19.25
N GLN A 219 -6.97 -13.97 17.99
CA GLN A 219 -6.47 -15.24 17.45
C GLN A 219 -4.94 -15.26 17.37
N SER A 220 -4.33 -14.13 17.01
CA SER A 220 -2.86 -13.99 16.94
C SER A 220 -2.23 -14.15 18.34
N LEU A 221 -2.78 -13.50 19.36
CA LEU A 221 -2.32 -13.62 20.74
C LEU A 221 -2.44 -15.06 21.27
N GLN A 222 -3.58 -15.71 21.03
CA GLN A 222 -3.81 -17.09 21.43
C GLN A 222 -2.80 -18.06 20.76
N LEU A 223 -2.52 -17.88 19.48
CA LEU A 223 -1.53 -18.69 18.76
C LEU A 223 -0.11 -18.46 19.32
N VAL A 224 0.26 -17.21 19.57
CA VAL A 224 1.57 -16.84 20.13
C VAL A 224 1.76 -17.46 21.51
N GLU A 225 0.77 -17.38 22.38
CA GLU A 225 0.82 -17.94 23.74
C GLU A 225 0.91 -19.47 23.71
N SER A 226 0.01 -20.14 22.99
CA SER A 226 -0.05 -21.61 22.91
C SER A 226 1.20 -22.23 22.29
N ALA A 227 1.79 -21.58 21.30
CA ALA A 227 3.01 -22.05 20.63
C ALA A 227 4.30 -21.43 21.20
N LYS A 228 4.21 -20.58 22.23
CA LYS A 228 5.34 -19.87 22.88
C LYS A 228 6.24 -19.17 21.85
N LEU A 229 5.62 -18.43 20.92
CA LEU A 229 6.35 -17.74 19.87
C LEU A 229 6.97 -16.43 20.38
N PRO A 230 8.19 -16.06 19.93
CA PRO A 230 8.85 -14.81 20.31
C PRO A 230 8.33 -13.65 19.45
N VAL A 231 7.15 -13.16 19.80
CA VAL A 231 6.45 -12.10 19.09
C VAL A 231 6.22 -10.91 20.01
N GLY A 232 6.70 -9.74 19.58
CA GLY A 232 6.35 -8.46 20.17
C GLY A 232 5.17 -7.84 19.44
N PHE A 233 4.20 -7.29 20.16
CA PHE A 233 3.09 -6.55 19.58
C PHE A 233 3.25 -5.06 19.89
N ALA A 234 3.44 -4.24 18.86
CA ALA A 234 3.55 -2.78 19.00
C ALA A 234 2.18 -2.09 19.06
N GLY A 235 1.11 -2.82 18.71
CA GLY A 235 -0.21 -2.21 18.52
C GLY A 235 -0.28 -1.31 17.30
N PHE A 236 -1.30 -0.44 17.24
CA PHE A 236 -1.40 0.55 16.18
C PHE A 236 -0.30 1.61 16.35
N LEU A 237 0.46 1.84 15.28
CA LEU A 237 1.45 2.91 15.16
C LEU A 237 0.98 3.88 14.07
N ASN A 238 0.97 5.18 14.37
CA ASN A 238 0.66 6.20 13.38
C ASN A 238 1.90 6.52 12.52
N GLN A 239 1.77 7.39 11.52
CA GLN A 239 2.79 7.68 10.51
C GLN A 239 4.12 8.15 11.13
N SER A 240 4.08 8.96 12.18
CA SER A 240 5.28 9.43 12.91
C SER A 240 5.95 8.34 13.76
N GLU A 241 5.21 7.30 14.15
CA GLU A 241 5.71 6.21 15.01
C GLU A 241 6.22 5.00 14.21
N MET A 242 5.74 4.80 12.98
CA MET A 242 6.12 3.67 12.13
C MET A 242 7.64 3.55 11.90
N PRO A 243 8.42 4.63 11.69
CA PRO A 243 9.88 4.55 11.55
C PRO A 243 10.59 3.86 12.72
N LYS A 244 10.04 3.92 13.93
CA LYS A 244 10.58 3.21 15.10
C LYS A 244 10.46 1.68 14.94
N ALA A 245 9.37 1.18 14.35
CA ALA A 245 9.21 -0.24 14.07
C ALA A 245 10.20 -0.71 12.99
N TYR A 246 10.43 0.10 11.95
CA TYR A 246 11.45 -0.18 10.95
C TYR A 246 12.86 -0.18 11.56
N ALA A 247 13.17 0.74 12.48
CA ALA A 247 14.46 0.79 13.16
C ALA A 247 14.73 -0.43 14.06
N ALA A 248 13.70 -1.03 14.66
CA ALA A 248 13.82 -2.24 15.46
C ALA A 248 13.99 -3.52 14.63
N ALA A 249 13.55 -3.51 13.37
CA ALA A 249 13.48 -4.68 12.51
C ALA A 249 14.71 -4.86 11.59
N ASP A 250 14.81 -6.04 10.97
CA ASP A 250 15.84 -6.42 10.00
C ASP A 250 15.26 -6.72 8.61
N CYS A 251 13.98 -7.05 8.51
CA CYS A 251 13.30 -7.40 7.28
C CYS A 251 11.79 -7.20 7.44
N LEU A 252 11.12 -6.66 6.42
CA LEU A 252 9.65 -6.62 6.37
C LEU A 252 9.11 -7.93 5.80
N VAL A 253 7.97 -8.42 6.34
CA VAL A 253 7.21 -9.54 5.76
C VAL A 253 5.78 -9.11 5.49
N LEU A 254 5.33 -9.26 4.23
CA LEU A 254 3.98 -8.92 3.79
C LEU A 254 3.35 -10.11 3.04
N PRO A 255 2.71 -11.07 3.76
CA PRO A 255 2.18 -12.30 3.18
C PRO A 255 0.78 -12.15 2.57
N SER A 256 0.36 -10.93 2.32
CA SER A 256 -0.99 -10.54 1.92
C SER A 256 -1.49 -11.22 0.65
N ASP A 257 -2.83 -11.31 0.52
CA ASP A 257 -3.50 -11.75 -0.70
C ASP A 257 -3.68 -10.59 -1.73
N PHE A 258 -4.46 -10.83 -2.79
CA PHE A 258 -4.81 -9.83 -3.82
C PHE A 258 -5.51 -8.57 -3.29
N GLY A 259 -5.96 -8.54 -2.04
CA GLY A 259 -6.49 -7.36 -1.38
C GLY A 259 -5.42 -6.33 -1.03
N GLU A 260 -4.14 -6.70 -1.16
CA GLU A 260 -3.00 -5.78 -1.11
C GLU A 260 -2.69 -5.25 -2.50
N THR A 261 -3.40 -4.22 -2.90
CA THR A 261 -3.32 -3.68 -4.27
C THR A 261 -1.95 -3.08 -4.60
N TRP A 262 -1.23 -2.60 -3.57
CA TRP A 262 0.16 -2.16 -3.68
C TRP A 262 1.01 -2.68 -2.51
N GLY A 263 0.84 -2.11 -1.30
CA GLY A 263 1.64 -2.43 -0.12
C GLY A 263 2.66 -1.33 0.20
N LEU A 264 2.19 -0.11 0.49
CA LEU A 264 3.05 1.06 0.79
C LEU A 264 4.04 0.83 1.93
N VAL A 265 3.75 -0.08 2.85
CA VAL A 265 4.70 -0.48 3.91
C VAL A 265 6.01 -1.07 3.35
N VAL A 266 5.99 -1.60 2.11
CA VAL A 266 7.22 -2.04 1.42
C VAL A 266 8.05 -0.83 1.00
N ASN A 267 7.41 0.22 0.44
CA ASN A 267 8.11 1.47 0.13
C ASN A 267 8.79 2.03 1.39
N GLU A 268 8.04 2.15 2.49
CA GLU A 268 8.52 2.68 3.77
C GLU A 268 9.70 1.87 4.33
N ALA A 269 9.58 0.54 4.34
CA ALA A 269 10.64 -0.36 4.78
C ALA A 269 11.92 -0.20 3.93
N MET A 270 11.78 -0.14 2.60
CA MET A 270 12.90 0.04 1.68
C MET A 270 13.59 1.40 1.85
N VAL A 271 12.85 2.48 2.12
CA VAL A 271 13.42 3.80 2.49
C VAL A 271 14.28 3.67 3.74
N CYS A 272 13.85 2.89 4.72
CA CYS A 272 14.61 2.59 5.94
C CYS A 272 15.75 1.57 5.71
N GLY A 273 15.93 1.05 4.49
CA GLY A 273 16.97 0.07 4.15
C GLY A 273 16.67 -1.34 4.62
N LEU A 274 15.40 -1.70 4.79
CA LEU A 274 14.99 -3.07 5.07
C LEU A 274 14.63 -3.78 3.76
N PRO A 275 15.15 -5.00 3.53
CA PRO A 275 14.63 -5.87 2.47
C PRO A 275 13.24 -6.36 2.85
N ALA A 276 12.46 -6.84 1.87
CA ALA A 276 11.11 -7.32 2.09
C ALA A 276 10.90 -8.76 1.58
N ILE A 277 10.16 -9.58 2.33
CA ILE A 277 9.61 -10.86 1.87
C ILE A 277 8.12 -10.67 1.63
N VAL A 278 7.66 -10.85 0.39
CA VAL A 278 6.27 -10.62 0.01
C VAL A 278 5.67 -11.83 -0.69
N SER A 279 4.34 -12.01 -0.61
CA SER A 279 3.68 -13.01 -1.44
C SER A 279 3.64 -12.56 -2.91
N ASP A 280 3.52 -13.51 -3.84
CA ASP A 280 3.35 -13.27 -5.27
C ASP A 280 2.02 -12.57 -5.64
N ARG A 281 1.17 -12.26 -4.65
CA ARG A 281 -0.10 -11.54 -4.79
C ARG A 281 -0.04 -10.08 -4.36
N VAL A 282 1.04 -9.64 -3.77
CA VAL A 282 1.24 -8.24 -3.36
C VAL A 282 1.51 -7.36 -4.57
N GLY A 283 0.74 -6.28 -4.71
CA GLY A 283 0.73 -5.43 -5.91
C GLY A 283 2.08 -4.81 -6.27
N CYS A 284 2.88 -4.41 -5.29
CA CYS A 284 4.21 -3.84 -5.52
C CYS A 284 5.30 -4.90 -5.79
N GLY A 285 5.01 -6.20 -5.59
CA GLY A 285 5.99 -7.27 -5.77
C GLY A 285 6.79 -7.15 -7.06
N PRO A 286 6.15 -7.13 -8.26
CA PRO A 286 6.84 -7.03 -9.55
C PRO A 286 7.69 -5.77 -9.75
N ASP A 287 7.41 -4.72 -8.99
CA ASP A 287 8.09 -3.43 -9.09
C ASP A 287 9.22 -3.27 -8.08
N LEU A 288 8.96 -3.59 -6.80
CA LEU A 288 9.84 -3.27 -5.70
C LEU A 288 10.68 -4.46 -5.23
N VAL A 289 10.14 -5.69 -5.28
CA VAL A 289 10.80 -6.85 -4.71
C VAL A 289 11.44 -7.69 -5.81
N LEU A 290 12.70 -7.37 -6.10
CA LEU A 290 13.53 -8.14 -7.02
C LEU A 290 14.13 -9.32 -6.24
N ASP A 291 13.70 -10.55 -6.56
CA ASP A 291 14.06 -11.76 -5.81
C ASP A 291 15.60 -11.94 -5.73
N GLY A 292 16.13 -12.11 -4.53
CA GLY A 292 17.57 -12.17 -4.25
C GLY A 292 18.33 -10.84 -4.34
N VAL A 293 17.68 -9.74 -4.73
CA VAL A 293 18.32 -8.41 -4.92
C VAL A 293 17.86 -7.40 -3.88
N THR A 294 16.55 -7.15 -3.78
CA THR A 294 15.95 -6.21 -2.81
C THR A 294 15.07 -6.90 -1.78
N GLY A 295 14.88 -8.21 -1.92
CA GLY A 295 14.04 -9.01 -1.05
C GLY A 295 13.78 -10.39 -1.63
N ALA A 296 12.65 -11.00 -1.27
CA ALA A 296 12.22 -12.29 -1.80
C ALA A 296 10.71 -12.34 -2.04
N ILE A 297 10.31 -13.10 -3.07
CA ILE A 297 8.90 -13.38 -3.36
C ILE A 297 8.64 -14.87 -3.05
N PHE A 298 7.50 -15.16 -2.42
CA PHE A 298 7.08 -16.54 -2.17
C PHE A 298 5.65 -16.78 -2.67
N PRO A 299 5.29 -18.04 -3.02
CA PRO A 299 3.93 -18.38 -3.46
C PRO A 299 2.92 -18.17 -2.33
N PHE A 300 1.85 -17.44 -2.58
CA PHE A 300 0.79 -17.15 -1.61
C PHE A 300 0.25 -18.41 -0.95
N GLY A 301 0.12 -18.37 0.38
CA GLY A 301 -0.40 -19.46 1.19
C GLY A 301 0.61 -20.59 1.43
N ASN A 302 1.80 -20.54 0.83
CA ASN A 302 2.86 -21.51 1.08
C ASN A 302 3.65 -21.13 2.33
N VAL A 303 3.11 -21.52 3.50
CA VAL A 303 3.70 -21.25 4.82
C VAL A 303 5.11 -21.85 4.95
N ASN A 304 5.38 -23.02 4.34
CA ASN A 304 6.68 -23.66 4.39
C ASN A 304 7.72 -22.87 3.59
N GLU A 305 7.35 -22.37 2.41
CA GLU A 305 8.25 -21.53 1.61
C GLU A 305 8.52 -20.19 2.31
N LEU A 306 7.50 -19.57 2.93
CA LEU A 306 7.71 -18.39 3.76
C LEU A 306 8.71 -18.67 4.90
N ALA A 307 8.54 -19.78 5.62
CA ALA A 307 9.47 -20.19 6.67
C ALA A 307 10.89 -20.38 6.13
N ARG A 308 11.04 -21.03 4.96
CA ARG A 308 12.34 -21.22 4.31
C ARG A 308 13.01 -19.88 3.98
N ARG A 309 12.27 -18.92 3.41
CA ARG A 309 12.78 -17.56 3.15
C ARG A 309 13.18 -16.84 4.44
N MET A 310 12.40 -16.98 5.51
CA MET A 310 12.77 -16.40 6.81
C MET A 310 14.08 -17.00 7.34
N ILE A 311 14.29 -18.31 7.21
CA ILE A 311 15.55 -18.99 7.59
C ILE A 311 16.72 -18.44 6.77
N GLU A 312 16.58 -18.37 5.44
CA GLU A 312 17.62 -17.85 4.55
C GLU A 312 18.05 -16.42 4.93
N PHE A 313 17.07 -15.55 5.17
CA PHE A 313 17.33 -14.17 5.58
C PHE A 313 17.95 -14.08 6.97
N ALA A 314 17.64 -15.01 7.87
CA ALA A 314 18.22 -15.05 9.21
C ALA A 314 19.66 -15.56 9.19
N ALA A 315 19.97 -16.54 8.34
CA ALA A 315 21.26 -17.20 8.29
C ALA A 315 22.40 -16.33 7.74
N ASP A 316 22.11 -15.35 6.88
CA ASP A 316 23.11 -14.50 6.23
C ASP A 316 22.88 -13.00 6.49
N PRO A 317 23.45 -12.45 7.59
CA PRO A 317 23.37 -11.03 7.91
C PRO A 317 24.00 -10.12 6.85
N ALA A 318 25.08 -10.57 6.20
CA ALA A 318 25.78 -9.75 5.20
C ALA A 318 24.93 -9.60 3.92
N SER A 319 24.37 -10.71 3.42
CA SER A 319 23.44 -10.69 2.29
C SER A 319 22.20 -9.86 2.60
N ARG A 320 21.60 -10.03 3.78
CA ARG A 320 20.43 -9.23 4.20
C ARG A 320 20.74 -7.74 4.22
N LYS A 321 21.88 -7.32 4.76
CA LYS A 321 22.32 -5.92 4.77
C LYS A 321 22.50 -5.38 3.34
N ALA A 322 23.18 -6.13 2.49
CA ALA A 322 23.40 -5.77 1.09
C ALA A 322 22.06 -5.65 0.31
N MET A 323 21.10 -6.55 0.57
CA MET A 323 19.75 -6.44 0.02
C MET A 323 19.05 -5.16 0.49
N GLY A 324 19.17 -4.79 1.76
CA GLY A 324 18.61 -3.55 2.30
C GLY A 324 19.20 -2.29 1.67
N GLU A 325 20.51 -2.26 1.42
CA GLU A 325 21.17 -1.16 0.72
C GLU A 325 20.70 -1.03 -0.73
N ARG A 326 20.56 -2.15 -1.44
CA ARG A 326 19.98 -2.17 -2.79
C ARG A 326 18.51 -1.78 -2.80
N ALA A 327 17.72 -2.22 -1.81
CA ALA A 327 16.33 -1.82 -1.65
C ALA A 327 16.20 -0.31 -1.49
N ARG A 328 17.05 0.31 -0.65
CA ARG A 328 17.11 1.77 -0.49
C ARG A 328 17.46 2.49 -1.78
N SER A 329 18.43 2.00 -2.53
CA SER A 329 18.80 2.57 -3.83
C SER A 329 17.66 2.44 -4.85
N HIS A 330 16.98 1.31 -4.86
CA HIS A 330 15.87 1.05 -5.78
C HIS A 330 14.64 1.94 -5.51
N ILE A 331 14.28 2.13 -4.24
CA ILE A 331 13.11 2.94 -3.86
C ILE A 331 13.31 4.44 -4.12
N ALA A 332 14.54 4.91 -4.29
CA ALA A 332 14.84 6.29 -4.64
C ALA A 332 14.22 6.74 -5.98
N GLU A 333 13.85 5.77 -6.84
CA GLU A 333 13.12 6.04 -8.10
C GLU A 333 11.59 6.17 -7.92
N TYR A 334 11.07 5.94 -6.72
CA TYR A 334 9.64 6.00 -6.39
C TYR A 334 9.37 7.23 -5.51
N THR A 335 9.37 8.40 -6.13
CA THR A 335 9.24 9.70 -5.44
C THR A 335 8.00 10.47 -5.88
N VAL A 336 7.65 11.49 -5.09
CA VAL A 336 6.57 12.44 -5.42
C VAL A 336 6.83 13.09 -6.78
N GLU A 337 8.07 13.54 -7.04
CA GLU A 337 8.46 14.25 -8.26
C GLU A 337 8.22 13.39 -9.50
N ARG A 338 8.62 12.11 -9.45
CA ARG A 338 8.38 11.16 -10.56
C ARG A 338 6.89 10.92 -10.82
N ALA A 339 6.08 10.86 -9.76
CA ALA A 339 4.64 10.71 -9.92
C ALA A 339 3.99 12.00 -10.47
N VAL A 340 4.48 13.16 -10.06
CA VAL A 340 4.05 14.47 -10.56
C VAL A 340 4.41 14.62 -12.05
N GLU A 341 5.64 14.28 -12.46
CA GLU A 341 6.07 14.30 -13.87
C GLU A 341 5.10 13.52 -14.77
N GLY A 342 4.78 12.27 -14.42
CA GLY A 342 3.86 11.46 -15.18
C GLY A 342 2.42 11.99 -15.18
N THR A 343 2.00 12.59 -14.06
CA THR A 343 0.68 13.23 -13.93
C THR A 343 0.57 14.47 -14.83
N ILE A 344 1.60 15.32 -14.87
CA ILE A 344 1.68 16.50 -15.73
C ILE A 344 1.68 16.08 -17.22
N GLN A 345 2.44 15.04 -17.59
CA GLN A 345 2.42 14.51 -18.95
C GLN A 345 1.02 14.04 -19.37
N ALA A 346 0.32 13.31 -18.50
CA ALA A 346 -1.06 12.88 -18.74
C ALA A 346 -2.00 14.09 -18.91
N PHE A 347 -1.88 15.08 -18.02
CA PHE A 347 -2.68 16.30 -18.08
C PHE A 347 -2.49 17.05 -19.40
N HIS A 348 -1.27 17.36 -19.78
CA HIS A 348 -1.01 18.04 -21.06
C HIS A 348 -1.55 17.25 -22.25
N ALA A 349 -1.35 15.95 -22.30
CA ALA A 349 -1.82 15.11 -23.39
C ALA A 349 -3.35 15.07 -23.53
N VAL A 350 -4.11 15.12 -22.42
CA VAL A 350 -5.57 15.13 -22.50
C VAL A 350 -6.10 16.51 -22.83
N VAL A 351 -5.53 17.58 -22.29
CA VAL A 351 -5.95 18.96 -22.55
C VAL A 351 -5.69 19.34 -24.00
N SER A 352 -4.50 19.07 -24.57
CA SER A 352 -4.19 19.34 -25.97
C SER A 352 -5.14 18.59 -26.92
N ARG A 353 -5.37 17.29 -26.68
CA ARG A 353 -6.34 16.52 -27.48
C ARG A 353 -7.76 17.08 -27.43
N HIS A 354 -8.16 17.65 -26.28
CA HIS A 354 -9.52 18.17 -26.09
C HIS A 354 -9.68 19.55 -26.71
N ARG A 355 -8.61 20.36 -26.77
CA ARG A 355 -8.60 21.69 -27.42
C ARG A 355 -8.43 21.61 -28.95
N GLY A 356 -8.04 20.46 -29.51
CA GLY A 356 -7.79 20.25 -30.92
C GLY A 356 -6.44 20.77 -31.39
N ASP A 357 -5.49 20.92 -30.47
CA ASP A 357 -4.11 21.33 -30.72
C ASP A 357 -3.22 20.12 -31.05
#